data_1522dc01d523599dab632e932c29a554
#
_entry.id   1522dc01d523599dab632e932c29a554
#
_cell.length_a   1.000
_cell.length_b   1.000
_cell.length_c   1.000
_cell.angle_alpha   90.00
_cell.angle_beta   90.00
_cell.angle_gamma   90.00
#
_symmetry.space_group_name_H-M   'P 1'
#
loop_
_entity.id
_entity.type
_entity.pdbx_description
1 polymer ?
#
loop_
_entity_poly.entity_id
_entity_poly.type
_entity_poly.pdbx_seq_one_letter_code
_entity_poly.pdbx_strand_id
1 'polypeptide(L)'
;MTLAVLNPGGRDPDIVFSGGVGTPDLPQHAPVNFHAFAACSRGGFFRSVRSVPEKTSVVLLLLRKRNLRQALEALQTLRERGSKVFVTCKESGSHQVADLLGDTTRLELFSTLCASSNGGLTTTTGLVPLLRACGCPVVHHVPTPYPVDLPEWDFSTPFEKRRGIFVGTREFAVPSRNHLAAVVLADEMSRELDCPLAVMNTEGRRGGMILKSLRRKNPLLFIIEAPLPYPDYLRVMTLHRIVWQLDSSHVPGQVAGDALLCRMPCVGGNGEVDRVAFGGDGENTESAWLRARELLQNDHAWHTAVDESQARALEYLSFEQGARRLADLGAA
;
A
#
# COMPACT_ATOMS: atom_id res chain seq x y z
N MET A 1 0.13 17.91 -14.89
CA MET A 1 1.42 17.26 -15.22
C MET A 1 1.17 15.75 -15.33
N THR A 2 1.69 15.09 -16.35
CA THR A 2 1.63 13.64 -16.51
C THR A 2 2.93 13.01 -16.00
N LEU A 3 2.85 12.06 -15.07
CA LEU A 3 4.00 11.37 -14.49
C LEU A 3 4.17 9.98 -15.14
N ALA A 4 5.36 9.65 -15.62
CA ALA A 4 5.69 8.26 -15.90
C ALA A 4 6.29 7.61 -14.64
N VAL A 5 5.75 6.46 -14.25
CA VAL A 5 6.35 5.60 -13.24
C VAL A 5 7.11 4.49 -13.95
N LEU A 6 8.41 4.40 -13.72
CA LEU A 6 9.27 3.39 -14.36
C LEU A 6 9.77 2.37 -13.34
N ASN A 7 9.46 1.11 -13.57
CA ASN A 7 9.92 -0.05 -12.79
C ASN A 7 10.82 -0.96 -13.63
N PRO A 8 12.11 -0.64 -13.81
CA PRO A 8 12.99 -1.38 -14.70
C PRO A 8 13.04 -2.88 -14.37
N GLY A 9 12.78 -3.74 -15.36
CA GLY A 9 12.73 -5.19 -15.18
C GLY A 9 11.59 -5.67 -14.26
N GLY A 10 10.55 -4.87 -14.06
CA GLY A 10 9.32 -5.26 -13.36
C GLY A 10 8.52 -6.31 -14.12
N ARG A 11 7.59 -6.99 -13.42
CA ARG A 11 6.69 -7.99 -14.00
C ARG A 11 5.36 -7.39 -14.45
N ASP A 12 4.96 -6.28 -13.82
CA ASP A 12 3.69 -5.62 -14.13
C ASP A 12 3.72 -5.11 -15.58
N PRO A 13 2.62 -5.25 -16.35
CA PRO A 13 2.54 -4.77 -17.72
C PRO A 13 2.68 -3.25 -17.80
N ASP A 14 3.01 -2.75 -18.99
CA ASP A 14 2.95 -1.32 -19.28
C ASP A 14 1.47 -0.89 -19.33
N ILE A 15 1.11 0.18 -18.63
CA ILE A 15 -0.26 0.69 -18.52
C ILE A 15 -0.25 2.21 -18.66
N VAL A 16 -1.20 2.76 -19.43
CA VAL A 16 -1.40 4.19 -19.61
C VAL A 16 -2.78 4.59 -19.09
N PHE A 17 -2.84 5.59 -18.23
CA PHE A 17 -4.05 6.10 -17.58
C PHE A 17 -4.57 7.40 -18.20
N SER A 18 -4.26 7.70 -19.46
CA SER A 18 -4.68 8.94 -20.14
C SER A 18 -6.21 9.11 -20.21
N GLY A 19 -6.95 8.00 -20.27
CA GLY A 19 -8.41 7.97 -20.23
C GLY A 19 -9.02 7.99 -18.82
N GLY A 20 -8.17 8.15 -17.77
CA GLY A 20 -8.58 8.01 -16.37
C GLY A 20 -8.35 6.61 -15.83
N VAL A 21 -8.88 6.35 -14.64
CA VAL A 21 -8.61 5.12 -13.88
C VAL A 21 -9.45 3.93 -14.36
N GLY A 22 -10.57 4.21 -15.03
CA GLY A 22 -11.56 3.22 -15.40
C GLY A 22 -12.33 2.67 -14.20
N THR A 23 -13.19 1.69 -14.45
CA THR A 23 -13.96 1.01 -13.41
C THR A 23 -13.24 -0.27 -12.97
N PRO A 24 -13.52 -0.78 -11.75
CA PRO A 24 -12.90 -2.01 -11.24
C PRO A 24 -13.10 -3.24 -12.13
N ASP A 25 -14.17 -3.28 -12.91
CA ASP A 25 -14.52 -4.43 -13.75
C ASP A 25 -13.79 -4.43 -15.12
N LEU A 26 -13.07 -3.36 -15.45
CA LEU A 26 -12.23 -3.32 -16.64
C LEU A 26 -10.94 -4.12 -16.40
N PRO A 27 -10.37 -4.78 -17.42
CA PRO A 27 -9.14 -5.59 -17.30
C PRO A 27 -7.88 -4.72 -17.16
N GLN A 28 -7.98 -3.58 -16.49
CA GLN A 28 -6.87 -2.70 -16.17
C GLN A 28 -6.25 -3.11 -14.84
N HIS A 29 -4.96 -2.84 -14.66
CA HIS A 29 -4.31 -3.03 -13.38
C HIS A 29 -4.93 -2.09 -12.35
N ALA A 30 -5.15 -2.61 -11.13
CA ALA A 30 -5.69 -1.79 -10.04
C ALA A 30 -4.83 -0.53 -9.81
N PRO A 31 -5.44 0.66 -9.66
CA PRO A 31 -4.73 1.92 -9.47
C PRO A 31 -4.27 2.10 -8.02
N VAL A 32 -3.49 1.15 -7.52
CA VAL A 32 -2.97 1.10 -6.15
C VAL A 32 -1.44 1.06 -6.16
N ASN A 33 -0.82 1.29 -5.02
CA ASN A 33 0.63 1.39 -4.90
C ASN A 33 1.23 2.39 -5.90
N PHE A 34 2.27 2.01 -6.62
CA PHE A 34 2.90 2.91 -7.60
C PHE A 34 2.09 3.12 -8.88
N HIS A 35 1.12 2.26 -9.18
CA HIS A 35 0.15 2.52 -10.25
C HIS A 35 -0.77 3.69 -9.89
N ALA A 36 -1.03 3.93 -8.60
CA ALA A 36 -1.81 5.07 -8.15
C ALA A 36 -1.17 6.43 -8.51
N PHE A 37 0.16 6.52 -8.44
CA PHE A 37 0.88 7.74 -8.84
C PHE A 37 0.76 8.03 -10.35
N ALA A 38 0.82 6.97 -11.18
CA ALA A 38 0.58 7.11 -12.60
C ALA A 38 -0.88 7.45 -12.88
N ALA A 39 -1.81 6.79 -12.21
CA ALA A 39 -3.25 6.95 -12.40
C ALA A 39 -3.75 8.34 -12.01
N CYS A 40 -3.42 8.83 -10.81
CA CYS A 40 -3.88 10.14 -10.32
C CYS A 40 -3.30 11.30 -11.15
N SER A 41 -2.13 11.12 -11.79
CA SER A 41 -1.51 12.09 -12.70
C SER A 41 -1.93 11.93 -14.17
N ARG A 42 -2.81 10.98 -14.50
CA ARG A 42 -3.18 10.58 -15.88
C ARG A 42 -1.96 10.22 -16.73
N GLY A 43 -0.95 9.66 -16.11
CA GLY A 43 0.30 9.25 -16.73
C GLY A 43 0.36 7.78 -17.09
N GLY A 44 1.54 7.16 -16.96
CA GLY A 44 1.73 5.75 -17.29
C GLY A 44 2.67 5.04 -16.33
N PHE A 45 2.50 3.72 -16.24
CA PHE A 45 3.40 2.81 -15.54
C PHE A 45 4.11 1.94 -16.57
N PHE A 46 5.44 1.89 -16.51
CA PHE A 46 6.29 1.24 -17.51
C PHE A 46 7.33 0.34 -16.87
N ARG A 47 7.68 -0.76 -17.53
CA ARG A 47 8.76 -1.69 -17.11
C ARG A 47 10.07 -1.51 -17.87
N SER A 48 10.05 -0.73 -18.94
CA SER A 48 11.21 -0.44 -19.77
C SER A 48 11.31 1.05 -20.07
N VAL A 49 12.53 1.58 -20.07
CA VAL A 49 12.80 2.98 -20.48
C VAL A 49 12.39 3.23 -21.95
N ARG A 50 12.40 2.18 -22.78
CA ARG A 50 11.98 2.27 -24.19
C ARG A 50 10.48 2.51 -24.35
N SER A 51 9.67 2.04 -23.40
CA SER A 51 8.22 2.24 -23.38
C SER A 51 7.81 3.62 -22.84
N VAL A 52 8.71 4.31 -22.12
CA VAL A 52 8.44 5.67 -21.63
C VAL A 52 8.40 6.63 -22.84
N PRO A 53 7.30 7.40 -23.02
CA PRO A 53 7.20 8.34 -24.13
C PRO A 53 8.35 9.37 -24.12
N GLU A 54 8.92 9.67 -25.30
CA GLU A 54 10.11 10.53 -25.43
C GLU A 54 9.92 11.93 -24.83
N LYS A 55 8.71 12.49 -24.91
CA LYS A 55 8.39 13.84 -24.40
C LYS A 55 7.96 13.84 -22.91
N THR A 56 8.25 12.78 -22.17
CA THR A 56 7.90 12.71 -20.73
C THR A 56 8.80 13.67 -19.95
N SER A 57 8.19 14.65 -19.30
CA SER A 57 8.92 15.67 -18.53
C SER A 57 9.38 15.19 -17.16
N VAL A 58 8.58 14.34 -16.50
CA VAL A 58 8.85 13.85 -15.13
C VAL A 58 8.69 12.33 -15.05
N VAL A 59 9.69 11.67 -14.49
CA VAL A 59 9.71 10.21 -14.29
C VAL A 59 9.97 9.88 -12.82
N LEU A 60 9.14 9.01 -12.24
CA LEU A 60 9.38 8.37 -10.95
C LEU A 60 10.03 7.01 -11.19
N LEU A 61 11.31 6.88 -10.85
CA LEU A 61 12.10 5.67 -11.06
C LEU A 61 12.09 4.79 -9.81
N LEU A 62 11.56 3.58 -9.91
CA LEU A 62 11.43 2.63 -8.80
C LEU A 62 12.72 1.82 -8.61
N LEU A 63 13.30 1.91 -7.40
CA LEU A 63 14.50 1.20 -7.00
C LEU A 63 14.15 -0.06 -6.21
N ARG A 64 14.78 -1.19 -6.60
CA ARG A 64 14.65 -2.50 -5.95
C ARG A 64 16.01 -3.17 -5.86
N LYS A 65 16.14 -4.11 -4.93
CA LYS A 65 17.35 -4.91 -4.73
C LYS A 65 17.97 -5.47 -6.03
N ARG A 66 17.13 -5.86 -6.99
CA ARG A 66 17.58 -6.57 -8.21
C ARG A 66 17.65 -5.67 -9.45
N ASN A 67 17.33 -4.38 -9.36
CA ASN A 67 17.29 -3.53 -10.56
C ASN A 67 18.19 -2.30 -10.52
N LEU A 68 19.04 -2.12 -9.49
CA LEU A 68 19.81 -0.87 -9.32
C LEU A 68 20.68 -0.52 -10.52
N ARG A 69 21.33 -1.52 -11.17
CA ARG A 69 22.14 -1.29 -12.39
C ARG A 69 21.26 -0.86 -13.57
N GLN A 70 20.15 -1.54 -13.79
CA GLN A 70 19.20 -1.18 -14.85
C GLN A 70 18.56 0.20 -14.59
N ALA A 71 18.32 0.52 -13.31
CA ALA A 71 17.82 1.82 -12.91
C ALA A 71 18.84 2.95 -13.20
N LEU A 72 20.15 2.68 -13.02
CA LEU A 72 21.19 3.65 -13.34
C LEU A 72 21.27 3.92 -14.84
N GLU A 73 21.23 2.88 -15.66
CA GLU A 73 21.18 3.00 -17.13
C GLU A 73 19.93 3.75 -17.60
N ALA A 74 18.77 3.44 -16.99
CA ALA A 74 17.52 4.12 -17.28
C ALA A 74 17.56 5.61 -16.87
N LEU A 75 18.14 5.94 -15.72
CA LEU A 75 18.32 7.30 -15.24
C LEU A 75 19.16 8.14 -16.25
N GLN A 76 20.28 7.59 -16.73
CA GLN A 76 21.14 8.24 -17.71
C GLN A 76 20.37 8.53 -19.01
N THR A 77 19.71 7.50 -19.57
CA THR A 77 18.90 7.64 -20.79
C THR A 77 17.78 8.68 -20.66
N LEU A 78 17.09 8.70 -19.52
CA LEU A 78 16.00 9.67 -19.29
C LEU A 78 16.53 11.11 -19.16
N ARG A 79 17.67 11.29 -18.51
CA ARG A 79 18.31 12.61 -18.40
C ARG A 79 18.79 13.12 -19.76
N GLU A 80 19.35 12.27 -20.60
CA GLU A 80 19.72 12.60 -22.00
C GLU A 80 18.52 13.05 -22.83
N ARG A 81 17.33 12.51 -22.54
CA ARG A 81 16.04 12.96 -23.13
C ARG A 81 15.49 14.25 -22.52
N GLY A 82 16.15 14.81 -21.50
CA GLY A 82 15.71 16.02 -20.79
C GLY A 82 14.61 15.79 -19.75
N SER A 83 14.33 14.53 -19.34
CA SER A 83 13.37 14.25 -18.28
C SER A 83 13.93 14.58 -16.89
N LYS A 84 13.13 15.17 -16.02
CA LYS A 84 13.39 15.21 -14.57
C LYS A 84 13.11 13.82 -13.98
N VAL A 85 14.09 13.25 -13.28
CA VAL A 85 13.96 11.89 -12.71
C VAL A 85 14.02 11.95 -11.19
N PHE A 86 12.96 11.48 -10.54
CA PHE A 86 12.92 11.29 -9.10
C PHE A 86 13.03 9.81 -8.78
N VAL A 87 13.79 9.45 -7.75
CA VAL A 87 13.99 8.06 -7.33
C VAL A 87 13.14 7.72 -6.09
N THR A 88 12.70 6.48 -5.98
CA THR A 88 11.97 5.98 -4.82
C THR A 88 12.22 4.49 -4.58
N CYS A 89 12.19 4.04 -3.33
CA CYS A 89 12.19 2.61 -3.01
C CYS A 89 10.84 2.00 -3.38
N LYS A 90 10.83 0.93 -4.20
CA LYS A 90 9.57 0.24 -4.52
C LYS A 90 8.97 -0.44 -3.29
N GLU A 91 9.79 -1.08 -2.49
CA GLU A 91 9.44 -1.61 -1.18
C GLU A 91 9.97 -0.64 -0.11
N SER A 92 9.08 0.04 0.59
CA SER A 92 9.43 1.13 1.52
C SER A 92 9.43 0.72 3.00
N GLY A 93 9.14 -0.52 3.32
CA GLY A 93 9.23 -1.01 4.69
C GLY A 93 10.68 -1.09 5.18
N SER A 94 10.90 -0.84 6.46
CA SER A 94 12.25 -0.80 7.06
C SER A 94 13.06 -2.06 6.78
N HIS A 95 12.42 -3.23 6.89
CA HIS A 95 13.05 -4.52 6.60
C HIS A 95 13.48 -4.64 5.13
N GLN A 96 12.61 -4.23 4.19
CA GLN A 96 12.88 -4.33 2.77
C GLN A 96 13.98 -3.35 2.33
N VAL A 97 14.01 -2.15 2.92
CA VAL A 97 15.06 -1.17 2.67
C VAL A 97 16.39 -1.64 3.25
N ALA A 98 16.41 -2.22 4.45
CA ALA A 98 17.61 -2.83 5.01
C ALA A 98 18.17 -3.96 4.12
N ASP A 99 17.29 -4.81 3.56
CA ASP A 99 17.70 -5.85 2.61
C ASP A 99 18.16 -5.27 1.26
N LEU A 100 17.55 -4.19 0.78
CA LEU A 100 17.99 -3.46 -0.43
C LEU A 100 19.43 -2.94 -0.28
N LEU A 101 19.77 -2.38 0.88
CA LEU A 101 21.05 -1.73 1.17
C LEU A 101 22.06 -2.66 1.89
N GLY A 102 21.77 -3.95 1.96
CA GLY A 102 22.48 -4.92 2.81
C GLY A 102 23.94 -5.26 2.43
N ASP A 103 24.49 -4.67 1.34
CA ASP A 103 25.91 -4.76 1.00
C ASP A 103 26.45 -3.45 0.41
N THR A 104 27.76 -3.26 0.47
CA THR A 104 28.46 -2.04 0.04
C THR A 104 28.18 -1.70 -1.42
N THR A 105 28.22 -2.67 -2.32
CA THR A 105 27.98 -2.44 -3.76
C THR A 105 26.58 -1.89 -4.04
N ARG A 106 25.56 -2.42 -3.35
CA ARG A 106 24.19 -1.93 -3.50
C ARG A 106 24.02 -0.55 -2.89
N LEU A 107 24.64 -0.30 -1.73
CA LEU A 107 24.62 1.01 -1.10
C LEU A 107 25.28 2.08 -2.01
N GLU A 108 26.42 1.78 -2.60
CA GLU A 108 27.12 2.65 -3.54
C GLU A 108 26.26 2.96 -4.78
N LEU A 109 25.66 1.93 -5.41
CA LEU A 109 24.77 2.10 -6.54
C LEU A 109 23.51 2.93 -6.17
N PHE A 110 22.95 2.68 -5.01
CA PHE A 110 21.79 3.43 -4.52
C PHE A 110 22.15 4.90 -4.27
N SER A 111 23.28 5.16 -3.63
CA SER A 111 23.77 6.54 -3.39
C SER A 111 24.09 7.25 -4.70
N THR A 112 24.68 6.56 -5.68
CA THR A 112 24.93 7.11 -7.03
C THR A 112 23.62 7.49 -7.72
N LEU A 113 22.59 6.63 -7.64
CA LEU A 113 21.25 6.91 -8.17
C LEU A 113 20.62 8.12 -7.49
N CYS A 114 20.69 8.20 -6.16
CA CYS A 114 20.17 9.32 -5.38
C CYS A 114 20.86 10.64 -5.77
N ALA A 115 22.21 10.67 -5.79
CA ALA A 115 22.99 11.87 -6.11
C ALA A 115 22.85 12.32 -7.57
N SER A 116 22.62 11.37 -8.49
CA SER A 116 22.47 11.66 -9.93
C SER A 116 21.04 12.01 -10.34
N SER A 117 20.05 11.83 -9.46
CA SER A 117 18.65 12.16 -9.72
C SER A 117 18.33 13.63 -9.48
N ASN A 118 17.15 14.08 -9.93
CA ASN A 118 16.63 15.40 -9.58
C ASN A 118 16.12 15.48 -8.14
N GLY A 119 15.90 14.32 -7.50
CA GLY A 119 15.46 14.21 -6.11
C GLY A 119 14.89 12.85 -5.78
N GLY A 120 14.46 12.70 -4.53
CA GLY A 120 13.77 11.53 -4.02
C GLY A 120 12.29 11.80 -3.81
N LEU A 121 11.46 10.77 -4.04
CA LEU A 121 10.09 10.71 -3.55
C LEU A 121 9.98 9.56 -2.57
N THR A 122 9.31 9.76 -1.45
CA THR A 122 9.03 8.68 -0.50
C THR A 122 7.58 8.66 -0.10
N THR A 123 7.05 7.44 0.08
CA THR A 123 5.68 7.19 0.56
C THR A 123 5.60 7.09 2.08
N THR A 124 6.75 7.15 2.78
CA THR A 124 6.86 7.14 4.24
C THR A 124 7.83 8.21 4.70
N THR A 125 7.49 8.92 5.77
CA THR A 125 8.35 9.96 6.36
C THR A 125 9.68 9.41 6.85
N GLY A 126 9.71 8.16 7.33
CA GLY A 126 10.91 7.51 7.85
C GLY A 126 12.04 7.33 6.82
N LEU A 127 11.76 7.36 5.52
CA LEU A 127 12.78 7.26 4.48
C LEU A 127 13.36 8.62 4.05
N VAL A 128 12.80 9.74 4.47
CA VAL A 128 13.32 11.08 4.13
C VAL A 128 14.77 11.26 4.54
N PRO A 129 15.17 10.96 5.80
CA PRO A 129 16.57 11.09 6.23
C PRO A 129 17.52 10.20 5.41
N LEU A 130 17.11 8.98 5.10
CA LEU A 130 17.91 8.03 4.33
C LEU A 130 18.20 8.54 2.92
N LEU A 131 17.17 8.97 2.18
CA LEU A 131 17.34 9.48 0.82
C LEU A 131 18.24 10.73 0.78
N ARG A 132 18.12 11.61 1.78
CA ARG A 132 19.01 12.77 1.95
C ARG A 132 20.46 12.35 2.22
N ALA A 133 20.66 11.41 3.14
CA ALA A 133 21.99 10.89 3.46
C ALA A 133 22.65 10.19 2.28
N CYS A 134 21.87 9.56 1.38
CA CYS A 134 22.35 8.95 0.15
C CYS A 134 22.53 9.96 -1.00
N GLY A 135 22.35 11.27 -0.78
CA GLY A 135 22.70 12.32 -1.72
C GLY A 135 21.56 12.86 -2.59
N CYS A 136 20.29 12.53 -2.32
CA CYS A 136 19.19 13.18 -3.02
C CYS A 136 19.20 14.70 -2.75
N PRO A 137 19.22 15.57 -3.78
CA PRO A 137 19.28 17.03 -3.59
C PRO A 137 18.03 17.58 -2.92
N VAL A 138 16.89 16.97 -3.16
CA VAL A 138 15.60 17.26 -2.51
C VAL A 138 14.85 15.96 -2.29
N VAL A 139 14.05 15.86 -1.22
CA VAL A 139 13.21 14.69 -0.95
C VAL A 139 11.80 15.16 -0.65
N HIS A 140 10.87 14.68 -1.46
CA HIS A 140 9.43 14.91 -1.32
C HIS A 140 8.77 13.73 -0.61
N HIS A 141 7.96 13.99 0.41
CA HIS A 141 7.07 13.01 1.00
C HIS A 141 5.69 13.13 0.34
N VAL A 142 5.29 12.08 -0.37
CA VAL A 142 3.97 11.97 -1.00
C VAL A 142 3.37 10.63 -0.61
N PRO A 143 2.39 10.59 0.30
CA PRO A 143 1.69 9.36 0.66
C PRO A 143 1.12 8.68 -0.57
N THR A 144 1.01 7.36 -0.54
CA THR A 144 0.39 6.62 -1.66
C THR A 144 -1.04 7.09 -1.87
N PRO A 145 -1.40 7.60 -3.05
CA PRO A 145 -2.77 8.03 -3.33
C PRO A 145 -3.72 6.83 -3.42
N TYR A 146 -4.99 7.08 -3.08
CA TYR A 146 -6.08 6.12 -3.25
C TYR A 146 -7.26 6.79 -3.94
N PRO A 147 -8.02 6.06 -4.79
CA PRO A 147 -9.17 6.60 -5.53
C PRO A 147 -10.42 6.73 -4.65
N VAL A 148 -10.27 7.28 -3.43
CA VAL A 148 -11.36 7.48 -2.46
C VAL A 148 -12.34 8.59 -2.85
N ASP A 149 -11.93 9.44 -3.77
CA ASP A 149 -12.70 10.52 -4.40
C ASP A 149 -13.40 10.08 -5.70
N LEU A 150 -13.26 8.81 -6.11
CA LEU A 150 -13.87 8.26 -7.32
C LEU A 150 -15.01 7.30 -6.96
N PRO A 151 -16.29 7.65 -7.28
CA PRO A 151 -17.44 6.83 -6.92
C PRO A 151 -17.40 5.39 -7.46
N GLU A 152 -16.81 5.19 -8.64
CA GLU A 152 -16.65 3.87 -9.26
C GLU A 152 -15.71 2.93 -8.49
N TRP A 153 -14.88 3.48 -7.57
CA TRP A 153 -14.00 2.75 -6.68
C TRP A 153 -14.53 2.64 -5.25
N ASP A 154 -15.80 2.99 -5.03
CA ASP A 154 -16.49 2.76 -3.75
C ASP A 154 -17.00 1.31 -3.68
N PHE A 155 -16.37 0.50 -2.82
CA PHE A 155 -16.74 -0.90 -2.55
C PHE A 155 -17.58 -1.04 -1.28
N SER A 156 -18.16 0.05 -0.78
CA SER A 156 -18.94 0.00 0.46
C SER A 156 -20.12 -0.95 0.38
N THR A 157 -20.38 -1.62 1.48
CA THR A 157 -21.56 -2.46 1.70
C THR A 157 -22.34 -1.87 2.88
N PRO A 158 -23.68 -1.90 2.88
CA PRO A 158 -24.48 -1.47 4.00
C PRO A 158 -24.02 -2.12 5.32
N PHE A 159 -24.01 -1.34 6.39
CA PHE A 159 -23.49 -1.77 7.70
C PHE A 159 -24.16 -3.05 8.21
N GLU A 160 -25.47 -3.19 7.99
CA GLU A 160 -26.29 -4.33 8.44
C GLU A 160 -25.86 -5.66 7.79
N LYS A 161 -25.16 -5.59 6.66
CA LYS A 161 -24.62 -6.77 5.96
C LYS A 161 -23.22 -7.15 6.43
N ARG A 162 -22.56 -6.28 7.20
CA ARG A 162 -21.18 -6.50 7.66
C ARG A 162 -21.13 -7.33 8.92
N ARG A 163 -20.20 -8.29 9.00
CA ARG A 163 -20.03 -9.19 10.15
C ARG A 163 -18.57 -9.50 10.41
N GLY A 164 -18.16 -9.45 11.67
CA GLY A 164 -16.87 -9.99 12.12
C GLY A 164 -15.63 -9.29 11.59
N ILE A 165 -14.57 -10.07 11.45
CA ILE A 165 -13.20 -9.60 11.31
C ILE A 165 -12.59 -10.11 10.01
N PHE A 166 -11.91 -9.24 9.27
CA PHE A 166 -11.03 -9.60 8.15
C PHE A 166 -9.57 -9.36 8.55
N VAL A 167 -8.71 -10.39 8.51
CA VAL A 167 -7.27 -10.21 8.77
C VAL A 167 -6.59 -9.71 7.50
N GLY A 168 -6.06 -8.50 7.55
CA GLY A 168 -5.56 -7.79 6.38
C GLY A 168 -4.19 -8.23 5.89
N THR A 169 -3.27 -8.62 6.79
CA THR A 169 -1.94 -9.13 6.42
C THR A 169 -2.02 -10.58 5.93
N ARG A 170 -1.00 -11.04 5.20
CA ARG A 170 -1.04 -12.34 4.49
C ARG A 170 0.26 -13.13 4.57
N GLU A 171 1.31 -12.57 5.17
CA GLU A 171 2.68 -13.09 5.07
C GLU A 171 3.17 -13.59 6.43
N PHE A 172 3.14 -14.91 6.65
CA PHE A 172 3.68 -15.55 7.85
C PHE A 172 5.22 -15.51 7.90
N ALA A 173 5.87 -15.45 6.73
CA ALA A 173 7.32 -15.52 6.61
C ALA A 173 8.02 -14.17 6.87
N VAL A 174 7.30 -13.06 6.95
CA VAL A 174 7.85 -11.71 7.19
C VAL A 174 7.61 -11.31 8.65
N PRO A 175 8.62 -11.34 9.53
CA PRO A 175 8.44 -11.11 10.97
C PRO A 175 7.75 -9.79 11.30
N SER A 176 8.13 -8.69 10.63
CA SER A 176 7.57 -7.36 10.86
C SER A 176 6.10 -7.21 10.48
N ARG A 177 5.53 -8.18 9.73
CA ARG A 177 4.09 -8.22 9.45
C ARG A 177 3.28 -8.70 10.65
N ASN A 178 3.90 -9.38 11.62
CA ASN A 178 3.24 -9.93 12.80
C ASN A 178 1.97 -10.76 12.48
N HIS A 179 1.93 -11.36 11.27
CA HIS A 179 0.72 -11.99 10.74
C HIS A 179 0.21 -13.13 11.63
N LEU A 180 1.13 -13.95 12.17
CA LEU A 180 0.73 -15.04 13.09
C LEU A 180 0.07 -14.48 14.36
N ALA A 181 0.65 -13.45 14.98
CA ALA A 181 0.08 -12.81 16.15
C ALA A 181 -1.31 -12.20 15.84
N ALA A 182 -1.41 -11.51 14.69
CA ALA A 182 -2.68 -10.94 14.24
C ALA A 182 -3.77 -12.02 14.07
N VAL A 183 -3.44 -13.16 13.46
CA VAL A 183 -4.38 -14.28 13.28
C VAL A 183 -4.80 -14.90 14.62
N VAL A 184 -3.85 -15.12 15.54
CA VAL A 184 -4.14 -15.72 16.86
C VAL A 184 -5.04 -14.82 17.69
N LEU A 185 -4.74 -13.51 17.74
CA LEU A 185 -5.58 -12.56 18.46
C LEU A 185 -6.95 -12.36 17.81
N ALA A 186 -7.03 -12.35 16.47
CA ALA A 186 -8.31 -12.31 15.78
C ALA A 186 -9.16 -13.57 16.03
N ASP A 187 -8.53 -14.75 16.13
CA ASP A 187 -9.19 -16.01 16.49
C ASP A 187 -9.77 -15.96 17.91
N GLU A 188 -9.02 -15.42 18.86
CA GLU A 188 -9.48 -15.22 20.24
C GLU A 188 -10.68 -14.27 20.29
N MET A 189 -10.58 -13.11 19.64
CA MET A 189 -11.64 -12.10 19.54
C MET A 189 -12.90 -12.67 18.87
N SER A 190 -12.75 -13.42 17.78
CA SER A 190 -13.84 -14.07 17.06
C SER A 190 -14.61 -15.05 17.95
N ARG A 191 -13.91 -15.87 18.71
CA ARG A 191 -14.54 -16.84 19.65
C ARG A 191 -15.22 -16.14 20.83
N GLU A 192 -14.59 -15.11 21.38
CA GLU A 192 -15.11 -14.35 22.52
C GLU A 192 -16.38 -13.57 22.16
N LEU A 193 -16.42 -12.99 20.97
CA LEU A 193 -17.53 -12.16 20.48
C LEU A 193 -18.52 -12.92 19.59
N ASP A 194 -18.34 -14.24 19.42
CA ASP A 194 -19.14 -15.10 18.55
C ASP A 194 -19.35 -14.50 17.16
N CYS A 195 -18.26 -14.03 16.52
CA CYS A 195 -18.32 -13.34 15.23
C CYS A 195 -17.42 -13.99 14.16
N PRO A 196 -17.80 -13.94 12.87
CA PRO A 196 -17.01 -14.51 11.78
C PRO A 196 -15.61 -13.93 11.71
N LEU A 197 -14.65 -14.77 11.31
CA LEU A 197 -13.25 -14.41 11.06
C LEU A 197 -12.85 -14.88 9.67
N ALA A 198 -12.37 -13.99 8.82
CA ALA A 198 -11.82 -14.33 7.52
C ALA A 198 -10.30 -14.07 7.47
N VAL A 199 -9.56 -15.05 6.94
CA VAL A 199 -8.11 -14.98 6.78
C VAL A 199 -7.71 -15.48 5.38
N MET A 200 -6.90 -14.71 4.66
CA MET A 200 -6.34 -15.16 3.38
C MET A 200 -5.09 -16.02 3.59
N ASN A 201 -5.05 -17.17 2.93
CA ASN A 201 -3.86 -18.02 2.84
C ASN A 201 -3.17 -17.84 1.48
N THR A 202 -2.13 -17.01 1.42
CA THR A 202 -1.32 -16.82 0.22
C THR A 202 -0.01 -17.62 0.23
N GLU A 203 0.30 -18.29 1.34
CA GLU A 203 1.52 -19.11 1.52
C GLU A 203 1.26 -20.61 1.30
N GLY A 204 0.14 -20.96 0.70
CA GLY A 204 -0.18 -22.32 0.30
C GLY A 204 -0.15 -23.30 1.48
N ARG A 205 0.62 -24.40 1.35
CA ARG A 205 0.64 -25.49 2.33
C ARG A 205 1.10 -25.05 3.73
N ARG A 206 2.07 -24.15 3.82
CA ARG A 206 2.62 -23.68 5.10
C ARG A 206 1.58 -22.90 5.90
N GLY A 207 0.99 -21.88 5.30
CA GLY A 207 -0.08 -21.10 5.94
C GLY A 207 -1.30 -21.96 6.24
N GLY A 208 -1.67 -22.85 5.29
CA GLY A 208 -2.79 -23.77 5.45
C GLY A 208 -2.68 -24.71 6.66
N MET A 209 -1.48 -25.18 7.03
CA MET A 209 -1.30 -26.01 8.23
C MET A 209 -1.61 -25.22 9.51
N ILE A 210 -1.16 -23.96 9.60
CA ILE A 210 -1.43 -23.09 10.76
C ILE A 210 -2.92 -22.80 10.86
N LEU A 211 -3.53 -22.33 9.79
CA LEU A 211 -4.93 -21.91 9.75
C LEU A 211 -5.91 -23.09 9.99
N LYS A 212 -5.61 -24.29 9.44
CA LYS A 212 -6.42 -25.49 9.67
C LYS A 212 -6.38 -25.93 11.13
N SER A 213 -5.27 -25.71 11.82
CA SER A 213 -5.15 -26.00 13.25
C SER A 213 -6.08 -25.12 14.09
N LEU A 214 -6.15 -23.82 13.76
CA LEU A 214 -7.06 -22.86 14.40
C LEU A 214 -8.53 -23.19 14.07
N ARG A 215 -8.84 -23.47 12.81
CA ARG A 215 -10.21 -23.79 12.35
C ARG A 215 -10.84 -24.98 13.08
N ARG A 216 -10.03 -25.93 13.53
CA ARG A 216 -10.56 -27.06 14.36
C ARG A 216 -11.16 -26.61 15.69
N LYS A 217 -10.70 -25.45 16.22
CA LYS A 217 -11.15 -24.87 17.49
C LYS A 217 -12.14 -23.72 17.29
N ASN A 218 -12.15 -23.11 16.11
CA ASN A 218 -13.03 -22.00 15.76
C ASN A 218 -13.78 -22.31 14.45
N PRO A 219 -15.03 -22.77 14.50
CA PRO A 219 -15.84 -23.05 13.32
C PRO A 219 -16.21 -21.78 12.54
N LEU A 220 -16.10 -20.58 13.14
CA LEU A 220 -16.37 -19.28 12.52
C LEU A 220 -15.18 -18.77 11.67
N LEU A 221 -14.03 -19.46 11.70
CA LEU A 221 -12.87 -19.13 10.87
C LEU A 221 -13.10 -19.58 9.43
N PHE A 222 -13.15 -18.64 8.52
CA PHE A 222 -13.17 -18.85 7.07
C PHE A 222 -11.78 -18.60 6.47
N ILE A 223 -11.26 -19.57 5.72
CA ILE A 223 -9.94 -19.50 5.08
C ILE A 223 -10.13 -19.31 3.58
N ILE A 224 -9.60 -18.21 3.04
CA ILE A 224 -9.57 -17.91 1.61
C ILE A 224 -8.25 -18.48 1.06
N GLU A 225 -8.32 -19.61 0.35
CA GLU A 225 -7.16 -20.44 -0.03
C GLU A 225 -6.40 -19.95 -1.27
N ALA A 226 -6.84 -18.91 -1.97
CA ALA A 226 -6.18 -18.42 -3.17
C ALA A 226 -6.16 -16.89 -3.23
N PRO A 227 -5.19 -16.31 -3.92
CA PRO A 227 -5.25 -14.90 -4.26
C PRO A 227 -6.51 -14.63 -5.08
N LEU A 228 -7.27 -13.62 -4.69
CA LEU A 228 -8.43 -13.14 -5.44
C LEU A 228 -7.98 -12.04 -6.41
N PRO A 229 -8.65 -11.86 -7.56
CA PRO A 229 -8.58 -10.61 -8.31
C PRO A 229 -8.86 -9.43 -7.39
N TYR A 230 -8.21 -8.30 -7.62
CA TYR A 230 -8.26 -7.18 -6.67
C TYR A 230 -9.68 -6.67 -6.36
N PRO A 231 -10.59 -6.52 -7.34
CA PRO A 231 -11.97 -6.15 -7.04
C PRO A 231 -12.73 -7.19 -6.20
N ASP A 232 -12.50 -8.48 -6.45
CA ASP A 232 -13.15 -9.55 -5.69
C ASP A 232 -12.62 -9.62 -4.25
N TYR A 233 -11.32 -9.35 -4.06
CA TYR A 233 -10.74 -9.19 -2.73
C TYR A 233 -11.43 -8.08 -1.95
N LEU A 234 -11.66 -6.90 -2.55
CA LEU A 234 -12.38 -5.80 -1.91
C LEU A 234 -13.86 -6.15 -1.61
N ARG A 235 -14.53 -6.85 -2.54
CA ARG A 235 -15.91 -7.33 -2.34
C ARG A 235 -16.02 -8.32 -1.18
N VAL A 236 -15.01 -9.14 -0.96
CA VAL A 236 -14.96 -10.04 0.22
C VAL A 236 -14.63 -9.25 1.48
N MET A 237 -13.64 -8.35 1.42
CA MET A 237 -13.23 -7.53 2.56
C MET A 237 -14.42 -6.72 3.11
N THR A 238 -15.20 -6.07 2.24
CA THR A 238 -16.30 -5.17 2.64
C THR A 238 -17.45 -5.86 3.37
N LEU A 239 -17.54 -7.18 3.36
CA LEU A 239 -18.54 -7.94 4.11
C LEU A 239 -18.24 -8.02 5.62
N HIS A 240 -17.07 -7.53 6.05
CA HIS A 240 -16.65 -7.58 7.44
C HIS A 240 -16.83 -6.21 8.13
N ARG A 241 -16.90 -6.20 9.47
CA ARG A 241 -17.01 -4.97 10.25
C ARG A 241 -15.69 -4.23 10.38
N ILE A 242 -14.61 -4.97 10.56
CA ILE A 242 -13.26 -4.37 10.68
C ILE A 242 -12.25 -5.15 9.84
N VAL A 243 -11.20 -4.45 9.43
CA VAL A 243 -9.91 -5.05 9.07
C VAL A 243 -9.01 -5.01 10.31
N TRP A 244 -8.37 -6.12 10.59
CA TRP A 244 -7.43 -6.28 11.69
C TRP A 244 -6.04 -6.62 11.17
N GLN A 245 -5.01 -5.96 11.69
CA GLN A 245 -3.61 -6.25 11.40
C GLN A 245 -2.70 -5.81 12.57
N LEU A 246 -1.47 -6.30 12.59
CA LEU A 246 -0.43 -5.89 13.54
C LEU A 246 0.89 -5.57 12.82
N ASP A 247 0.80 -5.08 11.59
CA ASP A 247 1.97 -4.78 10.77
C ASP A 247 2.79 -3.63 11.37
N SER A 248 4.04 -3.94 11.72
CA SER A 248 5.03 -2.99 12.26
C SER A 248 6.19 -2.72 11.29
N SER A 249 5.98 -2.98 10.00
CA SER A 249 7.03 -2.87 8.97
C SER A 249 7.25 -1.46 8.43
N HIS A 250 6.47 -0.47 8.87
CA HIS A 250 6.48 0.91 8.35
C HIS A 250 6.27 0.98 6.82
N VAL A 251 5.53 0.03 6.25
CA VAL A 251 5.10 0.11 4.84
C VAL A 251 4.05 1.21 4.67
N PRO A 252 3.77 1.66 3.43
CA PRO A 252 2.77 2.72 3.20
C PRO A 252 1.38 2.43 3.77
N GLY A 253 0.97 1.16 3.93
CA GLY A 253 -0.34 0.77 4.49
C GLY A 253 -1.37 0.43 3.41
N GLN A 254 -1.03 -0.49 2.48
CA GLN A 254 -1.96 -0.90 1.43
C GLN A 254 -3.27 -1.45 1.99
N VAL A 255 -3.20 -2.27 3.04
CA VAL A 255 -4.39 -2.86 3.67
C VAL A 255 -5.34 -1.80 4.22
N ALA A 256 -4.79 -0.73 4.81
CA ALA A 256 -5.60 0.40 5.28
C ALA A 256 -6.24 1.17 4.11
N GLY A 257 -5.49 1.36 3.01
CA GLY A 257 -6.03 1.96 1.79
C GLY A 257 -7.14 1.13 1.16
N ASP A 258 -6.99 -0.20 1.12
CA ASP A 258 -8.03 -1.12 0.66
C ASP A 258 -9.28 -1.03 1.55
N ALA A 259 -9.11 -0.92 2.87
CA ALA A 259 -10.21 -0.73 3.81
C ALA A 259 -10.93 0.63 3.62
N LEU A 260 -10.19 1.69 3.24
CA LEU A 260 -10.79 2.98 2.87
C LEU A 260 -11.73 2.86 1.67
N LEU A 261 -11.34 2.11 0.62
CA LEU A 261 -12.19 1.85 -0.54
C LEU A 261 -13.45 1.03 -0.18
N CYS A 262 -13.38 0.26 0.91
CA CYS A 262 -14.51 -0.51 1.45
C CYS A 262 -15.32 0.29 2.48
N ARG A 263 -14.95 1.52 2.83
CA ARG A 263 -15.51 2.34 3.91
C ARG A 263 -15.64 1.53 5.20
N MET A 264 -14.52 1.04 5.71
CA MET A 264 -14.49 0.24 6.94
C MET A 264 -13.23 0.55 7.75
N PRO A 265 -13.30 0.42 9.09
CA PRO A 265 -12.14 0.65 9.95
C PRO A 265 -11.07 -0.40 9.71
N CYS A 266 -9.79 0.03 9.69
CA CYS A 266 -8.64 -0.86 9.76
C CYS A 266 -7.90 -0.62 11.07
N VAL A 267 -7.81 -1.59 11.92
CA VAL A 267 -7.18 -1.47 13.25
C VAL A 267 -5.81 -2.12 13.24
N GLY A 268 -4.85 -1.42 13.81
CA GLY A 268 -3.44 -1.82 13.81
C GLY A 268 -2.68 -1.30 12.59
N GLY A 269 -1.40 -1.69 12.49
CA GLY A 269 -0.50 -1.16 11.49
C GLY A 269 0.16 0.16 11.89
N ASN A 270 1.32 0.46 11.31
CA ASN A 270 2.10 1.66 11.60
C ASN A 270 2.54 2.42 10.34
N GLY A 271 1.92 2.14 9.19
CA GLY A 271 2.17 2.82 7.93
C GLY A 271 1.57 4.22 7.85
N GLU A 272 1.99 4.99 6.85
CA GLU A 272 1.52 6.37 6.66
C GLU A 272 0.00 6.42 6.38
N VAL A 273 -0.53 5.45 5.60
CA VAL A 273 -1.96 5.36 5.32
C VAL A 273 -2.74 4.95 6.57
N ASP A 274 -2.18 4.03 7.39
CA ASP A 274 -2.78 3.65 8.67
C ASP A 274 -2.94 4.85 9.59
N ARG A 275 -1.89 5.66 9.74
CA ARG A 275 -1.88 6.85 10.61
C ARG A 275 -2.85 7.95 10.16
N VAL A 276 -2.96 8.15 8.85
CA VAL A 276 -3.83 9.17 8.28
C VAL A 276 -5.29 8.74 8.30
N ALA A 277 -5.56 7.49 7.91
CA ALA A 277 -6.91 7.00 7.70
C ALA A 277 -7.58 6.53 9.01
N PHE A 278 -6.85 5.79 9.83
CA PHE A 278 -7.42 5.13 11.01
C PHE A 278 -6.66 5.54 12.26
N GLY A 279 -7.18 6.42 13.04
CA GLY A 279 -6.57 6.78 14.31
C GLY A 279 -6.38 5.55 15.19
N GLY A 280 -5.14 5.29 15.61
CA GLY A 280 -4.79 4.18 16.49
C GLY A 280 -3.26 4.07 16.60
N ASP A 281 -2.80 3.60 17.75
CA ASP A 281 -1.39 3.28 17.97
C ASP A 281 -1.17 1.83 17.50
N GLY A 282 -0.81 1.68 16.22
CA GLY A 282 -0.50 0.38 15.64
C GLY A 282 0.74 -0.29 16.25
N GLU A 283 1.51 0.43 17.07
CA GLU A 283 2.66 -0.08 17.80
C GLU A 283 2.24 -0.71 19.13
N ASN A 284 1.06 -0.33 19.68
CA ASN A 284 0.52 -0.89 20.93
C ASN A 284 -0.58 -1.92 20.63
N THR A 285 -0.24 -3.20 20.75
CA THR A 285 -1.16 -4.31 20.48
C THR A 285 -2.38 -4.31 21.41
N GLU A 286 -2.23 -3.92 22.68
CA GLU A 286 -3.32 -3.88 23.63
C GLU A 286 -4.33 -2.77 23.27
N SER A 287 -3.86 -1.57 22.97
CA SER A 287 -4.72 -0.46 22.51
C SER A 287 -5.45 -0.83 21.22
N ALA A 288 -4.76 -1.45 20.27
CA ALA A 288 -5.37 -1.92 19.03
C ALA A 288 -6.45 -3.00 19.30
N TRP A 289 -6.19 -3.94 20.21
CA TRP A 289 -7.15 -4.95 20.64
C TRP A 289 -8.42 -4.35 21.25
N LEU A 290 -8.27 -3.42 22.21
CA LEU A 290 -9.41 -2.74 22.84
C LEU A 290 -10.23 -1.96 21.80
N ARG A 291 -9.55 -1.26 20.89
CA ARG A 291 -10.21 -0.51 19.82
C ARG A 291 -10.98 -1.43 18.86
N ALA A 292 -10.39 -2.54 18.45
CA ALA A 292 -11.06 -3.52 17.59
C ALA A 292 -12.35 -4.07 18.24
N ARG A 293 -12.30 -4.40 19.53
CA ARG A 293 -13.47 -4.87 20.28
C ARG A 293 -14.56 -3.81 20.36
N GLU A 294 -14.19 -2.58 20.65
CA GLU A 294 -15.13 -1.44 20.67
C GLU A 294 -15.86 -1.33 19.31
N LEU A 295 -15.12 -1.33 18.20
CA LEU A 295 -15.70 -1.20 16.86
C LEU A 295 -16.57 -2.39 16.45
N LEU A 296 -16.32 -3.58 16.99
CA LEU A 296 -17.16 -4.77 16.75
C LEU A 296 -18.47 -4.74 17.53
N GLN A 297 -18.51 -4.08 18.70
CA GLN A 297 -19.63 -4.11 19.65
C GLN A 297 -20.44 -2.80 19.67
N ASN A 298 -19.87 -1.67 19.21
CA ASN A 298 -20.48 -0.36 19.28
C ASN A 298 -20.65 0.24 17.87
N ASP A 299 -21.89 0.21 17.39
CA ASP A 299 -22.25 0.69 16.06
C ASP A 299 -21.96 2.19 15.88
N HIS A 300 -22.20 2.99 16.91
CA HIS A 300 -21.90 4.44 16.85
C HIS A 300 -20.40 4.70 16.74
N ALA A 301 -19.58 4.02 17.55
CA ALA A 301 -18.12 4.13 17.46
C ALA A 301 -17.60 3.70 16.07
N TRP A 302 -18.23 2.66 15.48
CA TRP A 302 -17.90 2.20 14.14
C TRP A 302 -18.19 3.28 13.08
N HIS A 303 -19.39 3.86 13.07
CA HIS A 303 -19.77 4.92 12.12
C HIS A 303 -18.88 6.14 12.27
N THR A 304 -18.63 6.59 13.49
CA THR A 304 -17.71 7.72 13.77
C THR A 304 -16.33 7.46 13.21
N ALA A 305 -15.76 6.26 13.44
CA ALA A 305 -14.43 5.90 12.92
C ALA A 305 -14.37 5.89 11.38
N VAL A 306 -15.44 5.41 10.72
CA VAL A 306 -15.53 5.44 9.26
C VAL A 306 -15.60 6.87 8.74
N ASP A 307 -16.48 7.70 9.29
CA ASP A 307 -16.66 9.09 8.83
C ASP A 307 -15.37 9.91 9.01
N GLU A 308 -14.70 9.78 10.14
CA GLU A 308 -13.43 10.44 10.40
C GLU A 308 -12.33 9.97 9.46
N SER A 309 -12.22 8.66 9.21
CA SER A 309 -11.20 8.11 8.31
C SER A 309 -11.45 8.53 6.85
N GLN A 310 -12.71 8.54 6.40
CA GLN A 310 -13.08 9.01 5.07
C GLN A 310 -12.76 10.49 4.88
N ALA A 311 -13.09 11.35 5.85
CA ALA A 311 -12.77 12.78 5.80
C ALA A 311 -11.26 13.00 5.67
N ARG A 312 -10.45 12.34 6.51
CA ARG A 312 -8.99 12.42 6.43
C ARG A 312 -8.45 11.86 5.11
N ALA A 313 -9.00 10.75 4.63
CA ALA A 313 -8.56 10.15 3.37
C ALA A 313 -8.81 11.07 2.17
N LEU A 314 -9.95 11.73 2.11
CA LEU A 314 -10.23 12.73 1.09
C LEU A 314 -9.24 13.90 1.13
N GLU A 315 -8.87 14.36 2.32
CA GLU A 315 -7.93 15.48 2.50
C GLU A 315 -6.47 15.09 2.19
N TYR A 316 -6.05 13.86 2.51
CA TYR A 316 -4.63 13.50 2.48
C TYR A 316 -4.26 12.47 1.41
N LEU A 317 -5.18 11.57 1.02
CA LEU A 317 -4.88 10.41 0.20
C LEU A 317 -5.63 10.36 -1.14
N SER A 318 -6.61 11.25 -1.37
CA SER A 318 -7.39 11.24 -2.62
C SER A 318 -6.50 11.42 -3.85
N PHE A 319 -6.99 10.98 -5.00
CA PHE A 319 -6.29 11.17 -6.26
C PHE A 319 -6.10 12.65 -6.60
N GLU A 320 -7.07 13.49 -6.25
CA GLU A 320 -6.93 14.93 -6.41
C GLU A 320 -5.75 15.47 -5.61
N GLN A 321 -5.60 15.09 -4.34
CA GLN A 321 -4.47 15.53 -3.50
C GLN A 321 -3.14 14.94 -3.96
N GLY A 322 -3.14 13.67 -4.38
CA GLY A 322 -1.98 13.03 -4.99
C GLY A 322 -1.50 13.79 -6.23
N ALA A 323 -2.41 14.12 -7.14
CA ALA A 323 -2.12 14.88 -8.34
C ALA A 323 -1.55 16.28 -8.04
N ARG A 324 -2.10 16.99 -7.06
CA ARG A 324 -1.60 18.31 -6.62
C ARG A 324 -0.15 18.22 -6.12
N ARG A 325 0.14 17.29 -5.20
CA ARG A 325 1.51 17.10 -4.67
C ARG A 325 2.51 16.67 -5.74
N LEU A 326 2.08 15.87 -6.71
CA LEU A 326 2.93 15.48 -7.83
C LEU A 326 3.19 16.65 -8.80
N ALA A 327 2.27 17.61 -8.94
CA ALA A 327 2.48 18.78 -9.76
C ALA A 327 3.66 19.63 -9.26
N ASP A 328 3.88 19.67 -7.95
CA ASP A 328 5.01 20.38 -7.33
C ASP A 328 6.38 19.81 -7.75
N LEU A 329 6.46 18.51 -8.05
CA LEU A 329 7.68 17.88 -8.59
C LEU A 329 8.05 18.43 -9.98
N GLY A 330 7.06 18.82 -10.77
CA GLY A 330 7.27 19.41 -12.09
C GLY A 330 7.72 20.86 -12.01
N ALA A 331 7.32 21.60 -10.97
CA ALA A 331 7.65 23.00 -10.77
C ALA A 331 9.04 23.21 -10.16
N ALA A 332 9.53 22.26 -9.37
CA ALA A 332 10.89 22.24 -8.81
C ALA A 332 11.90 21.79 -9.88
#